data_807ffcd027e3272c9c3883d62cfa9187
#
_entry.id   807ffcd027e3272c9c3883d62cfa9187
#
_cell.length_a   1.000
_cell.length_b   1.000
_cell.length_c   1.000
_cell.angle_alpha   90.00
_cell.angle_beta   90.00
_cell.angle_gamma   90.00
#
_symmetry.space_group_name_H-M   'P 1'
#
loop_
_entity.id
_entity.type
_entity.pdbx_description
1 polymer ?
#
loop_
_entity_poly.entity_id
_entity_poly.type
_entity_poly.pdbx_seq_one_letter_code
_entity_poly.pdbx_strand_id
1 'polypeptide(L)'
;SFFRTERVQRMKKVFDNEVILPEVARLIEQGHSVTIPVRGNSMNPFLADGRDRVTLGGFIPEELQTGVTVLAKDAEGRFVLHRIIARRDDRLILQGDGNLRQTEETTPAQVAGKVIAVIRKGKRYAAGGVLWRTYSYCWVRLAPCRRYLLALYRRL
;
A
#
# COMPACT_ATOMS: atom_id res chain seq x y z
N SER A 1 -0.27 20.92 -17.67
CA SER A 1 -0.92 22.24 -17.55
C SER A 1 -0.91 22.75 -16.12
N PHE A 2 -1.01 24.03 -15.93
CA PHE A 2 -1.03 24.71 -14.62
C PHE A 2 -2.10 24.12 -13.68
N PHE A 3 -3.31 23.87 -14.18
CA PHE A 3 -4.40 23.28 -13.38
C PHE A 3 -4.11 21.87 -12.92
N ARG A 4 -3.39 21.09 -13.73
CA ARG A 4 -2.99 19.72 -13.37
C ARG A 4 -1.96 19.73 -12.26
N THR A 5 -1.04 20.68 -12.29
CA THR A 5 0.01 20.84 -11.28
C THR A 5 -0.58 21.31 -9.95
N GLU A 6 -1.52 22.25 -9.97
CA GLU A 6 -2.22 22.70 -8.76
C GLU A 6 -3.04 21.58 -8.13
N ARG A 7 -3.74 20.78 -8.94
CA ARG A 7 -4.52 19.64 -8.45
C ARG A 7 -3.62 18.60 -7.79
N VAL A 8 -2.47 18.32 -8.37
CA VAL A 8 -1.48 17.39 -7.81
C VAL A 8 -0.88 17.94 -6.51
N GLN A 9 -0.59 19.24 -6.46
CA GLN A 9 -0.06 19.87 -5.24
C GLN A 9 -1.12 19.94 -4.13
N ARG A 10 -2.38 20.17 -4.49
CA ARG A 10 -3.50 20.15 -3.56
C ARG A 10 -3.69 18.76 -2.98
N MET A 11 -3.58 17.72 -3.81
CA MET A 11 -3.63 16.34 -3.36
C MET A 11 -2.47 15.99 -2.42
N LYS A 12 -1.27 16.50 -2.67
CA LYS A 12 -0.11 16.32 -1.79
C LYS A 12 -0.30 16.93 -0.40
N LYS A 13 -0.95 18.11 -0.32
CA LYS A 13 -1.19 18.80 0.96
C LYS A 13 -2.30 18.16 1.78
N VAL A 14 -3.22 17.44 1.16
CA VAL A 14 -4.45 16.93 1.78
C VAL A 14 -4.42 15.40 1.88
N PHE A 15 -3.29 14.75 1.51
CA PHE A 15 -3.17 13.30 1.52
C PHE A 15 -3.39 12.69 2.91
N ASP A 16 -3.02 13.39 3.98
CA ASP A 16 -3.25 12.97 5.36
C ASP A 16 -4.70 13.19 5.82
N ASN A 17 -5.55 13.72 4.96
CA ASN A 17 -6.93 14.02 5.30
C ASN A 17 -7.83 12.85 4.86
N GLU A 18 -8.61 12.32 5.78
CA GLU A 18 -9.58 11.23 5.56
C GLU A 18 -10.56 11.50 4.41
N VAL A 19 -10.71 12.75 3.98
CA VAL A 19 -11.60 13.13 2.87
C VAL A 19 -11.07 12.70 1.51
N ILE A 20 -9.75 12.60 1.33
CA ILE A 20 -9.17 12.26 0.02
C ILE A 20 -9.18 10.76 -0.26
N LEU A 21 -8.95 9.94 0.75
CA LEU A 21 -8.92 8.48 0.54
C LEU A 21 -10.26 7.91 0.08
N PRO A 22 -11.43 8.37 0.56
CA PRO A 22 -12.71 7.99 -0.03
C PRO A 22 -12.83 8.41 -1.51
N GLU A 23 -12.30 9.56 -1.88
CA GLU A 23 -12.29 10.01 -3.28
C GLU A 23 -11.41 9.13 -4.16
N VAL A 24 -10.25 8.73 -3.66
CA VAL A 24 -9.37 7.76 -4.33
C VAL A 24 -10.11 6.45 -4.55
N ALA A 25 -10.77 5.93 -3.53
CA ALA A 25 -11.57 4.70 -3.62
C ALA A 25 -12.64 4.82 -4.71
N ARG A 26 -13.33 5.95 -4.77
CA ARG A 26 -14.38 6.21 -5.77
C ARG A 26 -13.81 6.22 -7.19
N LEU A 27 -12.67 6.85 -7.40
CA LEU A 27 -12.01 6.89 -8.71
C LEU A 27 -11.58 5.50 -9.18
N ILE A 28 -11.06 4.69 -8.27
CA ILE A 28 -10.67 3.31 -8.60
C ILE A 28 -11.90 2.47 -8.95
N GLU A 29 -12.99 2.62 -8.21
CA GLU A 29 -14.26 1.95 -8.50
C GLU A 29 -14.79 2.31 -9.89
N GLN A 30 -14.54 3.54 -10.36
CA GLN A 30 -14.90 3.99 -11.70
C GLN A 30 -13.93 3.50 -12.79
N GLY A 31 -12.94 2.70 -12.47
CA GLY A 31 -11.99 2.15 -13.42
C GLY A 31 -10.71 2.95 -13.62
N HIS A 32 -10.48 3.98 -12.81
CA HIS A 32 -9.26 4.79 -12.89
C HIS A 32 -8.15 4.22 -12.02
N SER A 33 -6.90 4.42 -12.45
CA SER A 33 -5.73 4.22 -11.59
C SER A 33 -5.37 5.55 -10.93
N VAL A 34 -4.95 5.50 -9.67
CA VAL A 34 -4.60 6.70 -8.92
C VAL A 34 -3.21 6.54 -8.30
N THR A 35 -2.36 7.54 -8.49
CA THR A 35 -1.02 7.56 -7.88
C THR A 35 -1.02 8.50 -6.69
N ILE A 36 -0.60 7.98 -5.54
CA ILE A 36 -0.54 8.72 -4.28
C ILE A 36 0.84 8.60 -3.64
N PRO A 37 1.29 9.62 -2.89
CA PRO A 37 2.53 9.50 -2.13
C PRO A 37 2.37 8.57 -0.93
N VAL A 38 3.44 7.86 -0.61
CA VAL A 38 3.49 7.03 0.59
C VAL A 38 3.71 7.93 1.81
N ARG A 39 2.94 7.70 2.87
CA ARG A 39 3.03 8.42 4.13
C ARG A 39 3.28 7.47 5.29
N GLY A 40 4.09 7.93 6.24
CA GLY A 40 4.42 7.19 7.45
C GLY A 40 5.44 6.07 7.21
N ASN A 41 5.73 5.33 8.28
CA ASN A 41 6.80 4.34 8.31
C ASN A 41 6.30 2.89 8.34
N SER A 42 4.98 2.67 8.28
CA SER A 42 4.40 1.34 8.46
C SER A 42 4.78 0.35 7.36
N MET A 43 5.21 0.83 6.20
CA MET A 43 5.65 -0.01 5.08
C MET A 43 7.16 0.01 4.86
N ASN A 44 7.94 0.56 5.78
CA ASN A 44 9.40 0.48 5.71
C ASN A 44 9.88 -0.98 5.77
N PRO A 45 10.93 -1.33 5.10
CA PRO A 45 11.80 -0.50 4.24
C PRO A 45 11.33 -0.40 2.79
N PHE A 46 10.27 -1.09 2.46
CA PHE A 46 9.83 -1.29 1.08
C PHE A 46 9.22 -0.02 0.48
N LEU A 47 8.23 0.57 1.17
CA LEU A 47 7.65 1.85 0.80
C LEU A 47 7.99 2.88 1.87
N ALA A 48 8.56 4.00 1.47
CA ALA A 48 9.02 5.01 2.39
C ALA A 48 8.40 6.38 2.12
N ASP A 49 8.00 7.04 3.19
CA ASP A 49 7.52 8.42 3.17
C ASP A 49 8.56 9.33 2.54
N GLY A 50 8.12 10.21 1.66
CA GLY A 50 8.99 11.19 0.99
C GLY A 50 9.84 10.60 -0.13
N ARG A 51 9.96 9.28 -0.24
CA ARG A 51 10.75 8.61 -1.28
C ARG A 51 9.87 8.01 -2.38
N ASP A 52 8.76 7.39 -2.00
CA ASP A 52 7.97 6.56 -2.90
C ASP A 52 6.57 7.11 -3.12
N ARG A 53 6.03 6.80 -4.30
CA ARG A 53 4.60 6.91 -4.61
C ARG A 53 4.10 5.56 -5.06
N VAL A 54 2.83 5.28 -4.84
CA VAL A 54 2.20 4.04 -5.29
C VAL A 54 1.07 4.36 -6.26
N THR A 55 0.94 3.55 -7.28
CA THR A 55 -0.21 3.56 -8.17
C THR A 55 -1.17 2.46 -7.72
N LEU A 56 -2.38 2.87 -7.40
CA LEU A 56 -3.46 1.97 -6.99
C LEU A 56 -4.39 1.74 -8.17
N GLY A 57 -4.81 0.50 -8.35
CA GLY A 57 -5.74 0.13 -9.41
C GLY A 57 -6.84 -0.79 -8.90
N GLY A 58 -7.79 -1.08 -9.79
CA GLY A 58 -8.87 -2.01 -9.54
C GLY A 58 -8.37 -3.45 -9.42
N PHE A 59 -9.24 -4.31 -8.92
CA PHE A 59 -8.93 -5.71 -8.66
C PHE A 59 -10.21 -6.53 -8.72
N ILE A 60 -10.05 -7.84 -8.93
CA ILE A 60 -11.09 -8.83 -8.63
C ILE A 60 -10.74 -9.51 -7.29
N PRO A 61 -11.73 -10.00 -6.51
CA PRO A 61 -11.46 -10.56 -5.19
C PRO A 61 -10.40 -11.66 -5.19
N GLU A 62 -10.30 -12.45 -6.24
CA GLU A 62 -9.34 -13.54 -6.39
C GLU A 62 -7.88 -13.06 -6.47
N GLU A 63 -7.66 -11.81 -6.83
CA GLU A 63 -6.32 -11.20 -6.89
C GLU A 63 -5.79 -10.78 -5.51
N LEU A 64 -6.65 -10.75 -4.50
CA LEU A 64 -6.29 -10.34 -3.15
C LEU A 64 -5.66 -11.51 -2.39
N GLN A 65 -4.44 -11.85 -2.75
CA GLN A 65 -3.69 -12.96 -2.19
C GLN A 65 -2.56 -12.47 -1.27
N THR A 66 -2.04 -13.38 -0.46
CA THR A 66 -0.87 -13.11 0.39
C THR A 66 0.27 -12.51 -0.42
N GLY A 67 0.85 -11.43 0.08
CA GLY A 67 1.93 -10.69 -0.57
C GLY A 67 1.48 -9.43 -1.30
N VAL A 68 0.20 -9.30 -1.63
CA VAL A 68 -0.33 -8.11 -2.31
C VAL A 68 -0.48 -6.96 -1.32
N THR A 69 -0.05 -5.77 -1.72
CA THR A 69 -0.25 -4.55 -0.93
C THR A 69 -1.52 -3.86 -1.38
N VAL A 70 -2.35 -3.49 -0.43
CA VAL A 70 -3.67 -2.89 -0.69
C VAL A 70 -3.89 -1.62 0.14
N LEU A 71 -4.72 -0.74 -0.39
CA LEU A 71 -5.35 0.33 0.37
C LEU A 71 -6.72 -0.18 0.79
N ALA A 72 -6.98 -0.27 2.10
CA ALA A 72 -8.21 -0.82 2.62
C ALA A 72 -8.64 -0.10 3.90
N LYS A 73 -9.92 -0.20 4.22
CA LYS A 73 -10.42 0.21 5.53
C LYS A 73 -10.24 -0.94 6.53
N ASP A 74 -9.72 -0.63 7.70
CA ASP A 74 -9.67 -1.57 8.81
C ASP A 74 -11.02 -1.69 9.53
N ALA A 75 -11.07 -2.48 10.60
CA ALA A 75 -12.30 -2.69 11.38
C ALA A 75 -12.82 -1.40 12.04
N GLU A 76 -11.97 -0.40 12.22
CA GLU A 76 -12.31 0.89 12.81
C GLU A 76 -12.67 1.96 11.77
N GLY A 77 -12.71 1.59 10.49
CA GLY A 77 -13.02 2.47 9.37
C GLY A 77 -11.88 3.37 8.92
N ARG A 78 -10.65 3.12 9.38
CA ARG A 78 -9.46 3.87 8.97
C ARG A 78 -8.83 3.26 7.74
N PHE A 79 -8.36 4.09 6.82
CA PHE A 79 -7.61 3.63 5.66
C PHE A 79 -6.18 3.28 6.06
N VAL A 80 -5.74 2.10 5.63
CA VAL A 80 -4.36 1.63 5.77
C VAL A 80 -3.83 1.16 4.42
N LEU A 81 -2.54 1.40 4.18
CA LEU A 81 -1.81 0.88 3.02
C LEU A 81 -0.86 -0.19 3.56
N HIS A 82 -1.30 -1.44 3.55
CA HIS A 82 -0.56 -2.55 4.15
C HIS A 82 -0.58 -3.78 3.24
N ARG A 83 0.26 -4.74 3.59
CA ARG A 83 0.41 -6.01 2.85
C ARG A 83 -0.51 -7.08 3.41
N ILE A 84 -1.15 -7.85 2.51
CA ILE A 84 -1.90 -9.04 2.91
C ILE A 84 -0.90 -10.11 3.32
N ILE A 85 -0.98 -10.55 4.58
CA ILE A 85 -0.11 -11.60 5.11
C ILE A 85 -0.82 -12.94 5.26
N ALA A 86 -2.16 -12.92 5.28
CA ALA A 86 -2.97 -14.14 5.31
C ALA A 86 -4.35 -13.85 4.74
N ARG A 87 -4.97 -14.86 4.18
CA ARG A 87 -6.36 -14.83 3.72
C ARG A 87 -7.08 -16.07 4.18
N ARG A 88 -8.26 -15.87 4.79
CA ARG A 88 -9.17 -16.95 5.19
C ARG A 88 -10.57 -16.60 4.69
N ASP A 89 -10.99 -17.23 3.59
CA ASP A 89 -12.27 -16.95 2.93
C ASP A 89 -12.42 -15.45 2.62
N ASP A 90 -13.33 -14.74 3.29
CA ASP A 90 -13.60 -13.32 3.10
C ASP A 90 -12.81 -12.44 4.07
N ARG A 91 -11.90 -13.01 4.85
CA ARG A 91 -11.08 -12.27 5.79
C ARG A 91 -9.67 -12.11 5.29
N LEU A 92 -9.20 -10.86 5.28
CA LEU A 92 -7.84 -10.50 4.92
C LEU A 92 -7.14 -9.98 6.17
N ILE A 93 -5.99 -10.55 6.47
CA ILE A 93 -5.12 -10.08 7.55
C ILE A 93 -4.02 -9.24 6.92
N LEU A 94 -3.95 -7.99 7.35
CA LEU A 94 -2.99 -7.00 6.83
C LEU A 94 -1.92 -6.70 7.86
N GLN A 95 -0.73 -6.45 7.39
CA GLN A 95 0.37 -5.97 8.22
C GLN A 95 1.25 -5.03 7.42
N GLY A 96 1.62 -3.90 8.02
CA GLY A 96 2.64 -3.03 7.47
C GLY A 96 4.00 -3.72 7.54
N ASP A 97 4.80 -3.59 6.47
CA ASP A 97 6.14 -4.21 6.42
C ASP A 97 7.05 -3.72 7.55
N GLY A 98 6.81 -2.50 8.05
CA GLY A 98 7.52 -1.92 9.18
C GLY A 98 6.93 -2.23 10.55
N ASN A 99 5.80 -2.90 10.62
CA ASN A 99 5.14 -3.28 11.87
C ASN A 99 5.55 -4.69 12.27
N LEU A 100 5.97 -4.87 13.53
CA LEU A 100 6.44 -6.15 14.00
C LEU A 100 5.34 -7.04 14.57
N ARG A 101 4.28 -6.44 15.10
CA ARG A 101 3.22 -7.17 15.81
C ARG A 101 1.81 -6.76 15.41
N GLN A 102 1.61 -5.49 15.08
CA GLN A 102 0.29 -4.96 14.79
C GLN A 102 -0.21 -5.46 13.43
N THR A 103 -1.40 -6.02 13.44
CA THR A 103 -2.12 -6.43 12.23
C THR A 103 -3.50 -5.78 12.21
N GLU A 104 -4.06 -5.69 11.02
CA GLU A 104 -5.43 -5.25 10.81
C GLU A 104 -6.19 -6.36 10.11
N GLU A 105 -7.49 -6.42 10.35
CA GLU A 105 -8.38 -7.35 9.68
C GLU A 105 -9.35 -6.57 8.80
N THR A 106 -9.57 -7.05 7.59
CA THR A 106 -10.49 -6.43 6.64
C THR A 106 -11.15 -7.51 5.76
N THR A 107 -12.00 -7.07 4.86
CA THR A 107 -12.67 -7.93 3.88
C THR A 107 -12.43 -7.41 2.48
N PRO A 108 -12.59 -8.23 1.42
CA PRO A 108 -12.47 -7.75 0.05
C PRO A 108 -13.38 -6.55 -0.26
N ALA A 109 -14.56 -6.48 0.35
CA ALA A 109 -15.49 -5.35 0.16
C ALA A 109 -14.94 -4.02 0.71
N GLN A 110 -14.02 -4.06 1.66
CA GLN A 110 -13.41 -2.88 2.27
C GLN A 110 -12.09 -2.49 1.61
N VAL A 111 -11.61 -3.25 0.64
CA VAL A 111 -10.41 -2.91 -0.13
C VAL A 111 -10.76 -1.88 -1.19
N ALA A 112 -10.10 -0.74 -1.15
CA ALA A 112 -10.29 0.35 -2.10
C ALA A 112 -9.49 0.15 -3.39
N GLY A 113 -8.31 -0.45 -3.31
CA GLY A 113 -7.47 -0.72 -4.46
C GLY A 113 -6.23 -1.53 -4.08
N LYS A 114 -5.61 -2.15 -5.08
CA LYS A 114 -4.34 -2.82 -4.90
C LYS A 114 -3.21 -2.00 -5.52
N VAL A 115 -2.02 -2.12 -4.96
CA VAL A 115 -0.82 -1.50 -5.53
C VAL A 115 -0.44 -2.24 -6.80
N ILE A 116 -0.47 -1.53 -7.92
CA ILE A 116 -0.09 -2.08 -9.23
C ILE A 116 1.29 -1.60 -9.68
N ALA A 117 1.79 -0.52 -9.09
CA ALA A 117 3.13 -0.02 -9.38
C ALA A 117 3.65 0.83 -8.24
N VAL A 118 4.96 0.95 -8.16
CA VAL A 118 5.66 1.87 -7.26
C VAL A 118 6.52 2.81 -8.10
N ILE A 119 6.52 4.08 -7.74
CA ILE A 119 7.35 5.11 -8.37
C ILE A 119 8.37 5.58 -7.35
N ARG A 120 9.64 5.36 -7.68
CA ARG A 120 10.78 5.75 -6.86
C ARG A 120 11.79 6.49 -7.69
N LYS A 121 12.11 7.73 -7.29
CA LYS A 121 13.07 8.59 -8.01
C LYS A 121 12.72 8.71 -9.51
N GLY A 122 11.42 8.87 -9.80
CA GLY A 122 10.91 8.99 -11.17
C GLY A 122 10.84 7.69 -11.96
N LYS A 123 11.27 6.56 -11.41
CA LYS A 123 11.24 5.26 -12.08
C LYS A 123 10.06 4.42 -11.60
N ARG A 124 9.34 3.82 -12.55
CA ARG A 124 8.17 2.99 -12.27
C ARG A 124 8.54 1.52 -12.21
N TYR A 125 8.13 0.87 -11.13
CA TYR A 125 8.29 -0.58 -10.92
C TYR A 125 6.90 -1.22 -10.85
N ALA A 126 6.60 -2.12 -11.79
CA ALA A 126 5.31 -2.81 -11.80
C ALA A 126 5.24 -3.85 -10.66
N ALA A 127 4.09 -3.91 -9.99
CA ALA A 127 3.88 -4.85 -8.88
C ALA A 127 3.88 -6.32 -9.33
N GLY A 128 3.59 -6.58 -10.61
CA GLY A 128 3.70 -7.92 -11.20
C GLY A 128 5.12 -8.31 -11.64
N GLY A 129 6.10 -7.41 -11.51
CA GLY A 129 7.48 -7.66 -11.91
C GLY A 129 8.19 -8.66 -11.01
N VAL A 130 9.21 -9.32 -11.56
CA VAL A 130 9.96 -10.37 -10.85
C VAL A 130 10.59 -9.85 -9.55
N LEU A 131 11.19 -8.66 -9.61
CA LEU A 131 11.84 -8.06 -8.43
C LEU A 131 10.83 -7.82 -7.29
N TRP A 132 9.67 -7.29 -7.63
CA TRP A 132 8.61 -7.03 -6.67
C TRP A 132 8.05 -8.30 -6.04
N ARG A 133 7.75 -9.29 -6.89
CA ARG A 133 7.21 -10.57 -6.42
C ARG A 133 8.21 -11.31 -5.53
N THR A 134 9.50 -11.28 -5.89
CA THR A 134 10.57 -11.88 -5.10
C THR A 134 10.68 -11.20 -3.73
N TYR A 135 10.69 -9.86 -3.70
CA TYR A 135 10.72 -9.12 -2.45
C TYR A 135 9.52 -9.48 -1.55
N SER A 136 8.32 -9.44 -2.12
CA SER A 136 7.10 -9.70 -1.36
C SER A 136 7.09 -11.12 -0.77
N TYR A 137 7.48 -12.10 -1.56
CA TYR A 137 7.58 -13.48 -1.12
C TYR A 137 8.62 -13.64 0.01
N CYS A 138 9.80 -13.09 -0.17
CA CYS A 138 10.87 -13.15 0.83
C CYS A 138 10.47 -12.44 2.12
N TRP A 139 9.85 -11.26 2.02
CA TRP A 139 9.49 -10.47 3.18
C TRP A 139 8.45 -11.17 4.06
N VAL A 140 7.45 -11.79 3.45
CA VAL A 140 6.44 -12.56 4.19
C VAL A 140 7.09 -13.75 4.90
N ARG A 141 8.03 -14.43 4.24
CA ARG A 141 8.73 -15.58 4.81
C ARG A 141 9.74 -15.21 5.89
N LEU A 142 10.28 -14.00 5.84
CA LEU A 142 11.26 -13.51 6.82
C LEU A 142 10.61 -12.90 8.06
N ALA A 143 9.32 -13.12 8.28
CA ALA A 143 8.60 -12.56 9.41
C ALA A 143 9.33 -12.73 10.77
N PRO A 144 9.91 -13.88 11.10
CA PRO A 144 10.65 -14.03 12.37
C PRO A 144 11.89 -13.16 12.48
N CYS A 145 12.49 -12.77 11.35
CA CYS A 145 13.74 -12.00 11.29
C CYS A 145 13.52 -10.50 11.05
N ARG A 146 12.27 -10.06 10.83
CA ARG A 146 11.97 -8.67 10.50
C ARG A 146 12.49 -7.67 11.51
N ARG A 147 12.39 -8.01 12.79
CA ARG A 147 12.85 -7.15 13.87
C ARG A 147 14.32 -6.75 13.70
N TYR A 148 15.17 -7.69 13.36
CA TYR A 148 16.59 -7.44 13.13
C TYR A 148 16.84 -6.66 11.86
N LEU A 149 16.11 -6.99 10.78
CA LEU A 149 16.24 -6.30 9.50
C LEU A 149 15.77 -4.84 9.59
N LEU A 150 14.69 -4.58 10.31
CA LEU A 150 14.20 -3.22 10.54
C LEU A 150 15.14 -2.42 11.43
N ALA A 151 15.74 -3.04 12.44
CA ALA A 151 16.73 -2.39 13.28
C ALA A 151 17.96 -1.99 12.46
N LEU A 152 18.43 -2.87 11.58
CA LEU A 152 19.53 -2.56 10.66
C LEU A 152 19.18 -1.42 9.70
N TYR A 153 17.98 -1.44 9.14
CA TYR A 153 17.50 -0.38 8.23
C TYR A 153 17.49 1.00 8.90
N ARG A 154 17.06 1.07 10.17
CA ARG A 154 17.01 2.32 10.92
C ARG A 154 18.39 2.93 11.20
N ARG A 155 19.43 2.10 11.19
CA ARG A 155 20.82 2.55 11.41
C ARG A 155 21.50 3.05 10.14
N LEU A 156 20.91 2.76 8.98
CA LEU A 156 21.40 3.22 7.70
C LEU A 156 20.82 4.61 7.39
#